data_6ca12c5f6866683afd3c6680b8186b04
#
_entry.id   6ca12c5f6866683afd3c6680b8186b04
#
_cell.length_a   1.000
_cell.length_b   1.000
_cell.length_c   1.000
_cell.angle_alpha   90.00
_cell.angle_beta   90.00
_cell.angle_gamma   90.00
#
_symmetry.space_group_name_H-M   'P 1'
#
loop_
_entity.id
_entity.type
_entity.pdbx_description
1 polymer ?
#
loop_
_entity_poly.entity_id
_entity_poly.type
_entity_poly.pdbx_seq_one_letter_code
_entity_poly.pdbx_strand_id
1 'polypeptide(L)'
;RSTVEYISEASDEVINDLIENGVDFDRNADGELTFTLEAAHSIRRILHAGGDATGRGITEALCREVRADENIVVMENAVAAELLVDSDQECKGVIVYNELTGEHEIVYTSALVLATGGLGQLYKYTTNPDGATGDGIDLAYNAGAIIQDMEFVQFHPTALALNPESKDRFLISEAVRGEGARLINNHGMEFMSKYHDKRELAPRDIVTRAIYSEMNKEHKFNVFLNASMIDHMKLFKRFPTISKRCG
;
A
#
# COMPACT_ATOMS: atom_id res chain seq x y z
N ARG A 1 6.57 15.55 15.92
CA ARG A 1 5.75 16.68 15.49
C ARG A 1 6.36 17.37 14.25
N SER A 2 7.66 17.64 14.28
CA SER A 2 8.37 18.26 13.15
C SER A 2 8.26 17.47 11.85
N THR A 3 8.36 16.13 11.88
CA THR A 3 8.20 15.28 10.69
C THR A 3 6.80 15.36 10.11
N VAL A 4 5.76 15.39 10.95
CA VAL A 4 4.37 15.53 10.50
C VAL A 4 4.13 16.90 9.87
N GLU A 5 4.68 17.96 10.47
CA GLU A 5 4.61 19.33 9.93
C GLU A 5 5.30 19.39 8.57
N TYR A 6 6.51 18.88 8.44
CA TYR A 6 7.26 18.83 7.18
C TYR A 6 6.50 18.10 6.05
N ILE A 7 5.97 16.90 6.32
CA ILE A 7 5.21 16.15 5.33
C ILE A 7 3.91 16.89 4.92
N SER A 8 3.25 17.52 5.89
CA SER A 8 2.01 18.27 5.60
C SER A 8 2.26 19.52 4.77
N GLU A 9 3.34 20.24 5.02
CA GLU A 9 3.73 21.45 4.28
C GLU A 9 4.20 21.11 2.86
N ALA A 10 4.91 19.98 2.67
CA ALA A 10 5.38 19.55 1.36
C ALA A 10 4.28 18.91 0.48
N SER A 11 3.08 18.66 1.01
CA SER A 11 2.06 17.87 0.31
C SER A 11 1.61 18.47 -1.02
N ASP A 12 1.42 19.78 -1.08
CA ASP A 12 0.96 20.47 -2.29
C ASP A 12 2.04 20.44 -3.39
N GLU A 13 3.31 20.64 -3.03
CA GLU A 13 4.45 20.57 -3.94
C GLU A 13 4.57 19.16 -4.53
N VAL A 14 4.56 18.13 -3.68
CA VAL A 14 4.64 16.71 -4.11
C VAL A 14 3.49 16.32 -5.05
N ILE A 15 2.26 16.78 -4.80
CA ILE A 15 1.14 16.49 -5.70
C ILE A 15 1.30 17.19 -7.04
N ASN A 16 1.78 18.44 -7.06
CA ASN A 16 2.05 19.15 -8.30
C ASN A 16 3.18 18.48 -9.10
N ASP A 17 4.25 18.07 -8.46
CA ASP A 17 5.33 17.31 -9.09
C ASP A 17 4.84 16.01 -9.73
N LEU A 18 3.96 15.27 -9.04
CA LEU A 18 3.35 14.06 -9.61
C LEU A 18 2.49 14.36 -10.83
N ILE A 19 1.74 15.46 -10.83
CA ILE A 19 0.93 15.90 -11.98
C ILE A 19 1.84 16.30 -13.15
N GLU A 20 2.90 17.04 -12.90
CA GLU A 20 3.89 17.44 -13.89
C GLU A 20 4.60 16.23 -14.51
N ASN A 21 4.86 15.19 -13.73
CA ASN A 21 5.38 13.89 -14.17
C ASN A 21 4.30 12.96 -14.76
N GLY A 22 3.13 13.50 -15.12
CA GLY A 22 2.11 12.80 -15.90
C GLY A 22 1.19 11.86 -15.10
N VAL A 23 1.08 12.03 -13.80
CA VAL A 23 0.06 11.33 -13.01
C VAL A 23 -1.31 11.98 -13.22
N ASP A 24 -2.26 11.22 -13.73
CA ASP A 24 -3.62 11.67 -14.01
C ASP A 24 -4.53 11.35 -12.80
N PHE A 25 -4.63 12.32 -11.89
CA PHE A 25 -5.55 12.22 -10.76
C PHE A 25 -7.00 12.47 -11.19
N ASP A 26 -7.94 11.80 -10.52
CA ASP A 26 -9.37 11.90 -10.79
C ASP A 26 -9.87 13.36 -10.64
N ARG A 27 -10.62 13.84 -11.65
CA ARG A 27 -11.17 15.20 -11.70
C ARG A 27 -12.69 15.19 -11.79
N ASN A 28 -13.31 16.28 -11.35
CA ASN A 28 -14.74 16.52 -11.52
C ASN A 28 -15.07 17.01 -12.96
N ALA A 29 -16.34 17.27 -13.23
CA ALA A 29 -16.78 17.74 -14.54
C ALA A 29 -16.21 19.12 -14.93
N ASP A 30 -15.80 19.90 -13.95
CA ASP A 30 -15.22 21.24 -14.13
C ASP A 30 -13.69 21.19 -14.30
N GLY A 31 -13.08 19.98 -14.25
CA GLY A 31 -11.64 19.76 -14.39
C GLY A 31 -10.84 19.93 -13.07
N GLU A 32 -11.49 20.14 -11.93
CA GLU A 32 -10.84 20.30 -10.64
C GLU A 32 -10.55 18.93 -10.02
N LEU A 33 -9.47 18.83 -9.21
CA LEU A 33 -9.12 17.61 -8.49
C LEU A 33 -10.23 17.15 -7.55
N THR A 34 -10.55 15.87 -7.58
CA THR A 34 -11.58 15.27 -6.73
C THR A 34 -10.99 14.73 -5.45
N PHE A 35 -11.36 15.34 -4.32
CA PHE A 35 -10.96 14.86 -3.00
C PHE A 35 -12.01 13.95 -2.37
N THR A 36 -11.55 12.89 -1.73
CA THR A 36 -12.41 11.91 -1.08
C THR A 36 -12.13 11.81 0.41
N LEU A 37 -13.10 11.22 1.12
CA LEU A 37 -13.00 10.90 2.53
C LEU A 37 -12.69 9.42 2.68
N GLU A 38 -11.67 9.10 3.45
CA GLU A 38 -11.43 7.75 3.93
C GLU A 38 -11.72 7.65 5.44
N ALA A 39 -11.85 6.42 5.94
CA ALA A 39 -12.06 6.19 7.35
C ALA A 39 -10.92 6.81 8.19
N ALA A 40 -11.25 7.24 9.40
CA ALA A 40 -10.38 7.99 10.31
C ALA A 40 -10.00 9.42 9.88
N HIS A 41 -10.32 9.86 8.66
CA HIS A 41 -10.15 11.25 8.25
C HIS A 41 -11.36 12.11 8.63
N SER A 42 -11.11 13.37 9.01
CA SER A 42 -12.15 14.34 9.39
C SER A 42 -12.65 15.19 8.22
N ILE A 43 -11.85 15.32 7.17
CA ILE A 43 -12.15 16.10 5.96
C ILE A 43 -11.74 15.32 4.70
N ARG A 44 -12.33 15.71 3.56
CA ARG A 44 -11.93 15.17 2.25
C ARG A 44 -10.56 15.73 1.88
N ARG A 45 -9.55 14.86 1.77
CA ARG A 45 -8.18 15.24 1.44
C ARG A 45 -7.43 14.19 0.63
N ILE A 46 -8.07 13.08 0.27
CA ILE A 46 -7.42 11.96 -0.40
C ILE A 46 -7.68 12.08 -1.89
N LEU A 47 -6.61 12.09 -2.69
CA LEU A 47 -6.64 12.02 -4.14
C LEU A 47 -6.59 10.57 -4.61
N HIS A 48 -7.21 10.31 -5.75
CA HIS A 48 -7.19 9.02 -6.41
C HIS A 48 -6.82 9.17 -7.88
N ALA A 49 -6.27 8.11 -8.47
CA ALA A 49 -6.07 8.00 -9.90
C ALA A 49 -6.72 6.70 -10.38
N GLY A 50 -7.60 6.81 -11.41
CA GLY A 50 -8.34 5.66 -11.91
C GLY A 50 -9.26 5.01 -10.87
N GLY A 51 -9.86 5.79 -9.98
CA GLY A 51 -10.75 5.36 -8.92
C GLY A 51 -10.03 4.62 -7.78
N ASP A 52 -9.83 3.31 -7.91
CA ASP A 52 -9.20 2.44 -6.91
C ASP A 52 -7.80 1.92 -7.32
N ALA A 53 -7.17 2.58 -8.31
CA ALA A 53 -5.90 2.15 -8.89
C ALA A 53 -4.77 3.19 -8.73
N THR A 54 -4.83 4.05 -7.71
CA THR A 54 -3.91 5.18 -7.51
C THR A 54 -2.43 4.78 -7.56
N GLY A 55 -2.04 3.73 -6.87
CA GLY A 55 -0.66 3.23 -6.89
C GLY A 55 -0.20 2.85 -8.30
N ARG A 56 -1.06 2.21 -9.09
CA ARG A 56 -0.75 1.88 -10.49
C ARG A 56 -0.57 3.15 -11.32
N GLY A 57 -1.49 4.11 -11.22
CA GLY A 57 -1.43 5.36 -11.99
C GLY A 57 -0.13 6.12 -11.73
N ILE A 58 0.28 6.24 -10.46
CA ILE A 58 1.55 6.87 -10.08
C ILE A 58 2.75 6.08 -10.62
N THR A 59 2.79 4.77 -10.40
CA THR A 59 3.91 3.93 -10.82
C THR A 59 4.08 3.94 -12.34
N GLU A 60 3.00 3.80 -13.11
CA GLU A 60 3.06 3.81 -14.58
C GLU A 60 3.53 5.17 -15.14
N ALA A 61 3.10 6.28 -14.53
CA ALA A 61 3.56 7.61 -14.92
C ALA A 61 5.06 7.77 -14.66
N LEU A 62 5.51 7.55 -13.43
CA LEU A 62 6.91 7.69 -13.05
C LEU A 62 7.84 6.71 -13.80
N CYS A 63 7.39 5.48 -14.08
CA CYS A 63 8.16 4.54 -14.91
C CYS A 63 8.35 5.04 -16.35
N ARG A 64 7.38 5.75 -16.92
CA ARG A 64 7.55 6.36 -18.25
C ARG A 64 8.63 7.44 -18.24
N GLU A 65 8.60 8.32 -17.24
CA GLU A 65 9.59 9.39 -17.09
C GLU A 65 11.00 8.82 -16.86
N VAL A 66 11.13 7.87 -15.93
CA VAL A 66 12.42 7.20 -15.66
C VAL A 66 13.00 6.53 -16.91
N ARG A 67 12.17 5.87 -17.74
CA ARG A 67 12.64 5.22 -18.96
C ARG A 67 12.94 6.20 -20.11
N ALA A 68 12.40 7.40 -20.05
CA ALA A 68 12.65 8.45 -21.03
C ALA A 68 13.91 9.27 -20.73
N ASP A 69 14.41 9.24 -19.50
CA ASP A 69 15.59 10.01 -19.10
C ASP A 69 16.88 9.22 -19.37
N GLU A 70 17.69 9.73 -20.29
CA GLU A 70 18.98 9.13 -20.70
C GLU A 70 20.04 9.09 -19.59
N ASN A 71 19.86 9.86 -18.52
CA ASN A 71 20.77 9.88 -17.37
C ASN A 71 20.45 8.79 -16.35
N ILE A 72 19.34 8.07 -16.50
CA ILE A 72 18.89 7.01 -15.59
C ILE A 72 19.16 5.64 -16.20
N VAL A 73 19.95 4.83 -15.52
CA VAL A 73 20.17 3.43 -15.88
C VAL A 73 19.23 2.55 -15.06
N VAL A 74 18.30 1.86 -15.75
CA VAL A 74 17.37 0.91 -15.10
C VAL A 74 17.93 -0.49 -15.22
N MET A 75 18.18 -1.14 -14.08
CA MET A 75 18.66 -2.53 -14.01
C MET A 75 17.47 -3.44 -13.62
N GLU A 76 16.83 -4.04 -14.62
CA GLU A 76 15.75 -5.01 -14.40
C GLU A 76 16.33 -6.41 -14.14
N ASN A 77 15.57 -7.26 -13.42
CA ASN A 77 16.01 -8.60 -12.97
C ASN A 77 17.32 -8.57 -12.18
N ALA A 78 17.48 -7.53 -11.39
CA ALA A 78 18.66 -7.25 -10.60
C ALA A 78 18.29 -7.17 -9.11
N VAL A 79 18.96 -7.96 -8.29
CA VAL A 79 18.76 -8.03 -6.85
C VAL A 79 19.95 -7.41 -6.14
N ALA A 80 19.71 -6.44 -5.25
CA ALA A 80 20.76 -5.94 -4.37
C ALA A 80 21.12 -7.03 -3.36
N ALA A 81 22.34 -7.54 -3.44
CA ALA A 81 22.81 -8.67 -2.63
C ALA A 81 23.53 -8.23 -1.36
N GLU A 82 24.32 -7.15 -1.43
CA GLU A 82 25.13 -6.65 -0.31
C GLU A 82 25.42 -5.17 -0.50
N LEU A 83 25.41 -4.40 0.60
CA LEU A 83 25.89 -3.02 0.62
C LEU A 83 27.39 -2.98 0.90
N LEU A 84 28.13 -2.24 0.11
CA LEU A 84 29.57 -2.04 0.32
C LEU A 84 29.78 -0.89 1.32
N VAL A 85 30.30 -1.23 2.48
CA VAL A 85 30.59 -0.26 3.55
C VAL A 85 32.10 -0.27 3.82
N ASP A 86 32.71 0.90 3.93
CA ASP A 86 34.13 1.02 4.21
C ASP A 86 34.44 0.98 5.71
N SER A 87 35.72 1.17 6.05
CA SER A 87 36.19 1.19 7.45
C SER A 87 35.63 2.34 8.30
N ASP A 88 35.14 3.40 7.63
CA ASP A 88 34.57 4.58 8.28
C ASP A 88 33.04 4.48 8.42
N GLN A 89 32.50 3.31 8.10
CA GLN A 89 31.05 3.01 8.11
C GLN A 89 30.25 3.84 7.08
N GLU A 90 30.89 4.23 5.98
CA GLU A 90 30.22 4.90 4.87
C GLU A 90 29.88 3.91 3.76
N CYS A 91 28.66 4.00 3.24
CA CYS A 91 28.23 3.22 2.07
C CYS A 91 28.91 3.74 0.80
N LYS A 92 29.60 2.86 0.08
CA LYS A 92 30.35 3.17 -1.16
C LYS A 92 29.73 2.53 -2.39
N GLY A 93 28.72 1.67 -2.23
CA GLY A 93 28.09 1.02 -3.36
C GLY A 93 27.24 -0.18 -2.95
N VAL A 94 26.90 -0.97 -3.95
CA VAL A 94 26.08 -2.18 -3.80
C VAL A 94 26.60 -3.28 -4.71
N ILE A 95 26.55 -4.51 -4.24
CA ILE A 95 26.70 -5.70 -5.09
C ILE A 95 25.32 -6.07 -5.61
N VAL A 96 25.19 -6.15 -6.91
CA VAL A 96 23.95 -6.50 -7.60
C VAL A 96 24.11 -7.89 -8.23
N TYR A 97 23.15 -8.78 -7.96
CA TYR A 97 23.05 -10.07 -8.62
C TYR A 97 22.06 -9.99 -9.77
N ASN A 98 22.48 -10.35 -10.95
CA ASN A 98 21.64 -10.43 -12.14
C ASN A 98 21.01 -11.83 -12.23
N GLU A 99 19.69 -11.92 -12.09
CA GLU A 99 18.96 -13.19 -12.09
C GLU A 99 18.96 -13.92 -13.44
N LEU A 100 19.17 -13.17 -14.55
CA LEU A 100 19.19 -13.76 -15.89
C LEU A 100 20.55 -14.37 -16.25
N THR A 101 21.64 -13.72 -15.85
CA THR A 101 23.01 -14.15 -16.18
C THR A 101 23.65 -14.99 -15.07
N GLY A 102 23.17 -14.86 -13.84
CA GLY A 102 23.80 -15.44 -12.65
C GLY A 102 25.07 -14.74 -12.21
N GLU A 103 25.37 -13.57 -12.75
CA GLU A 103 26.59 -12.81 -12.46
C GLU A 103 26.36 -11.76 -11.38
N HIS A 104 27.44 -11.38 -10.70
CA HIS A 104 27.48 -10.28 -9.76
C HIS A 104 28.19 -9.08 -10.36
N GLU A 105 27.62 -7.91 -10.15
CA GLU A 105 28.19 -6.62 -10.55
C GLU A 105 28.34 -5.70 -9.35
N ILE A 106 29.42 -4.92 -9.31
CA ILE A 106 29.61 -3.91 -8.28
C ILE A 106 29.23 -2.55 -8.85
N VAL A 107 28.26 -1.90 -8.24
CA VAL A 107 27.86 -0.54 -8.57
C VAL A 107 28.39 0.40 -7.47
N TYR A 108 29.36 1.21 -7.79
CA TYR A 108 29.88 2.24 -6.89
C TYR A 108 29.04 3.50 -6.93
N THR A 109 28.75 4.06 -5.77
CA THR A 109 27.98 5.31 -5.64
C THR A 109 28.40 6.11 -4.43
N SER A 110 28.24 7.43 -4.51
CA SER A 110 28.44 8.34 -3.36
C SER A 110 27.21 8.49 -2.47
N ALA A 111 26.03 8.05 -2.95
CA ALA A 111 24.79 8.04 -2.19
C ALA A 111 23.89 6.88 -2.66
N LEU A 112 23.27 6.20 -1.72
CA LEU A 112 22.38 5.08 -2.00
C LEU A 112 21.07 5.27 -1.25
N VAL A 113 19.93 5.10 -1.96
CA VAL A 113 18.58 5.16 -1.39
C VAL A 113 17.98 3.77 -1.39
N LEU A 114 17.65 3.26 -0.21
CA LEU A 114 16.88 2.03 -0.05
C LEU A 114 15.39 2.35 -0.12
N ALA A 115 14.74 1.94 -1.21
CA ALA A 115 13.31 2.12 -1.45
C ALA A 115 12.64 0.76 -1.78
N THR A 116 13.06 -0.30 -1.08
CA THR A 116 12.76 -1.71 -1.36
C THR A 116 11.37 -2.17 -0.88
N GLY A 117 10.58 -1.27 -0.32
CA GLY A 117 9.25 -1.61 0.22
C GLY A 117 9.32 -2.30 1.58
N GLY A 118 8.25 -3.00 1.91
CA GLY A 118 8.06 -3.61 3.22
C GLY A 118 8.37 -5.10 3.28
N LEU A 119 7.81 -5.76 4.29
CA LEU A 119 8.09 -7.16 4.63
C LEU A 119 6.81 -8.04 4.67
N GLY A 120 5.75 -7.63 3.97
CA GLY A 120 4.45 -8.32 4.03
C GLY A 120 4.48 -9.78 3.58
N GLN A 121 5.47 -10.16 2.75
CA GLN A 121 5.64 -11.54 2.27
C GLN A 121 6.11 -12.52 3.35
N LEU A 122 6.53 -12.05 4.53
CA LEU A 122 6.79 -12.90 5.70
C LEU A 122 5.51 -13.54 6.28
N TYR A 123 4.34 -12.97 5.98
CA TYR A 123 3.07 -13.45 6.51
C TYR A 123 2.40 -14.43 5.55
N LYS A 124 1.65 -15.37 6.11
CA LYS A 124 0.91 -16.39 5.35
C LYS A 124 -0.06 -15.78 4.34
N TYR A 125 -0.72 -14.69 4.71
CA TYR A 125 -1.65 -13.94 3.86
C TYR A 125 -1.23 -12.48 3.79
N THR A 126 -1.10 -11.95 2.60
CA THR A 126 -0.64 -10.59 2.38
C THR A 126 -1.37 -9.93 1.21
N THR A 127 -1.50 -8.61 1.26
CA THR A 127 -1.96 -7.76 0.16
C THR A 127 -0.80 -7.03 -0.51
N ASN A 128 0.43 -7.29 -0.06
CA ASN A 128 1.64 -6.69 -0.64
C ASN A 128 2.08 -7.46 -1.89
N PRO A 129 2.80 -6.80 -2.81
CA PRO A 129 3.41 -7.46 -3.97
C PRO A 129 4.47 -8.47 -3.55
N ASP A 130 4.82 -9.40 -4.45
CA ASP A 130 5.76 -10.49 -4.20
C ASP A 130 7.15 -10.01 -3.76
N GLY A 131 7.59 -8.84 -4.19
CA GLY A 131 8.86 -8.24 -3.80
C GLY A 131 8.89 -7.59 -2.41
N ALA A 132 7.80 -7.64 -1.62
CA ALA A 132 7.79 -7.10 -0.26
C ALA A 132 8.35 -8.13 0.75
N THR A 133 9.58 -8.54 0.58
CA THR A 133 10.27 -9.63 1.29
C THR A 133 11.07 -9.16 2.49
N GLY A 134 11.31 -7.84 2.61
CA GLY A 134 12.09 -7.26 3.70
C GLY A 134 13.60 -7.17 3.44
N ASP A 135 14.05 -7.47 2.23
CA ASP A 135 15.47 -7.54 1.85
C ASP A 135 16.22 -6.24 2.15
N GLY A 136 15.60 -5.07 1.94
CA GLY A 136 16.23 -3.79 2.26
C GLY A 136 16.46 -3.59 3.76
N ILE A 137 15.64 -4.20 4.61
CA ILE A 137 15.86 -4.19 6.07
C ILE A 137 17.08 -5.02 6.42
N ASP A 138 17.20 -6.21 5.81
CA ASP A 138 18.37 -7.08 5.99
C ASP A 138 19.66 -6.42 5.48
N LEU A 139 19.64 -5.86 4.29
CA LEU A 139 20.76 -5.10 3.73
C LEU A 139 21.20 -3.96 4.65
N ALA A 140 20.25 -3.18 5.16
CA ALA A 140 20.54 -2.08 6.07
C ALA A 140 21.12 -2.56 7.39
N TYR A 141 20.55 -3.63 7.97
CA TYR A 141 21.03 -4.24 9.20
C TYR A 141 22.49 -4.73 9.07
N ASN A 142 22.79 -5.46 7.99
CA ASN A 142 24.12 -5.97 7.71
C ASN A 142 25.15 -4.86 7.45
N ALA A 143 24.69 -3.72 6.94
CA ALA A 143 25.50 -2.51 6.78
C ALA A 143 25.65 -1.68 8.08
N GLY A 144 25.14 -2.16 9.21
CA GLY A 144 25.30 -1.52 10.52
C GLY A 144 24.21 -0.51 10.89
N ALA A 145 23.11 -0.42 10.12
CA ALA A 145 22.01 0.47 10.47
C ALA A 145 21.24 0.02 11.72
N ILE A 146 20.77 0.98 12.48
CA ILE A 146 19.91 0.71 13.64
C ILE A 146 18.52 0.36 13.15
N ILE A 147 18.03 -0.83 13.53
CA ILE A 147 16.67 -1.30 13.24
C ILE A 147 15.81 -1.10 14.48
N GLN A 148 14.64 -0.49 14.32
CA GLN A 148 13.70 -0.24 15.42
C GLN A 148 12.25 -0.40 14.95
N ASP A 149 11.33 -0.56 15.91
CA ASP A 149 9.88 -0.56 15.70
C ASP A 149 9.38 -1.68 14.76
N MET A 150 10.11 -2.80 14.66
CA MET A 150 9.78 -3.92 13.78
C MET A 150 8.47 -4.63 14.16
N GLU A 151 7.98 -4.45 15.38
CA GLU A 151 6.69 -4.95 15.85
C GLU A 151 5.50 -4.18 15.26
N PHE A 152 5.70 -2.99 14.72
CA PHE A 152 4.62 -2.18 14.16
C PHE A 152 4.28 -2.58 12.72
N VAL A 153 3.65 -3.74 12.58
CA VAL A 153 3.11 -4.22 11.32
C VAL A 153 1.60 -3.97 11.27
N GLN A 154 1.12 -3.27 10.24
CA GLN A 154 -0.29 -3.04 10.05
C GLN A 154 -0.96 -4.20 9.31
N PHE A 155 -1.95 -4.82 9.95
CA PHE A 155 -2.86 -5.76 9.30
C PHE A 155 -4.06 -5.00 8.75
N HIS A 156 -4.21 -4.95 7.42
CA HIS A 156 -5.34 -4.28 6.80
C HIS A 156 -6.64 -5.07 7.06
N PRO A 157 -7.73 -4.40 7.51
CA PRO A 157 -8.94 -5.09 7.94
C PRO A 157 -9.70 -5.80 6.81
N THR A 158 -9.63 -5.30 5.57
CA THR A 158 -10.45 -5.79 4.46
C THR A 158 -9.59 -6.30 3.29
N ALA A 159 -9.28 -7.59 3.34
CA ALA A 159 -8.66 -8.34 2.26
C ALA A 159 -9.64 -9.40 1.75
N LEU A 160 -9.77 -9.54 0.42
CA LEU A 160 -10.69 -10.49 -0.20
C LEU A 160 -10.29 -11.93 0.09
N ALA A 161 -11.19 -12.74 0.62
CA ALA A 161 -10.94 -14.09 1.08
C ALA A 161 -11.80 -15.13 0.34
N LEU A 162 -11.85 -15.07 -1.01
CA LEU A 162 -12.60 -16.03 -1.84
C LEU A 162 -12.00 -17.44 -1.81
N ASN A 163 -10.67 -17.52 -1.76
CA ASN A 163 -9.96 -18.80 -1.68
C ASN A 163 -9.09 -18.83 -0.42
N PRO A 164 -9.41 -19.68 0.58
CA PRO A 164 -8.64 -19.79 1.82
C PRO A 164 -7.19 -20.25 1.60
N GLU A 165 -6.93 -21.00 0.54
CA GLU A 165 -5.61 -21.56 0.22
C GLU A 165 -4.69 -20.55 -0.50
N SER A 166 -5.23 -19.48 -1.09
CA SER A 166 -4.42 -18.47 -1.75
C SER A 166 -3.65 -17.65 -0.72
N LYS A 167 -2.35 -17.51 -0.93
CA LYS A 167 -1.49 -16.61 -0.13
C LYS A 167 -1.80 -15.15 -0.44
N ASP A 168 -1.95 -14.82 -1.71
CA ASP A 168 -2.17 -13.46 -2.16
C ASP A 168 -3.61 -13.04 -1.92
N ARG A 169 -3.76 -11.88 -1.31
CA ARG A 169 -5.05 -11.29 -0.98
C ARG A 169 -5.24 -9.99 -1.74
N PHE A 170 -6.35 -9.90 -2.46
CA PHE A 170 -6.74 -8.64 -3.08
C PHE A 170 -7.22 -7.66 -2.01
N LEU A 171 -6.64 -6.45 -2.02
CA LEU A 171 -7.02 -5.40 -1.07
C LEU A 171 -8.37 -4.81 -1.44
N ILE A 172 -9.34 -4.84 -0.51
CA ILE A 172 -10.55 -4.05 -0.61
C ILE A 172 -10.29 -2.71 0.09
N SER A 173 -10.21 -1.65 -0.70
CA SER A 173 -9.88 -0.30 -0.21
C SER A 173 -10.78 0.11 0.96
N GLU A 174 -10.19 0.80 1.92
CA GLU A 174 -10.90 1.43 3.06
C GLU A 174 -12.00 2.39 2.60
N ALA A 175 -11.84 3.01 1.43
CA ALA A 175 -12.82 3.90 0.84
C ALA A 175 -14.20 3.22 0.64
N VAL A 176 -14.26 1.91 0.44
CA VAL A 176 -15.54 1.17 0.35
C VAL A 176 -16.32 1.26 1.67
N ARG A 177 -15.62 1.14 2.81
CA ARG A 177 -16.23 1.37 4.14
C ARG A 177 -16.59 2.84 4.33
N GLY A 178 -15.74 3.75 3.86
CA GLY A 178 -15.99 5.20 3.84
C GLY A 178 -17.24 5.60 3.06
N GLU A 179 -17.57 4.88 1.98
CA GLU A 179 -18.78 5.08 1.18
C GLU A 179 -20.04 4.42 1.78
N GLY A 180 -19.91 3.70 2.90
CA GLY A 180 -21.04 3.20 3.67
C GLY A 180 -21.19 1.68 3.73
N ALA A 181 -20.26 0.90 3.18
CA ALA A 181 -20.30 -0.56 3.32
C ALA A 181 -20.22 -0.97 4.79
N ARG A 182 -20.92 -2.06 5.16
CA ARG A 182 -21.05 -2.57 6.52
C ARG A 182 -20.42 -3.95 6.66
N LEU A 183 -19.72 -4.15 7.77
CA LEU A 183 -19.18 -5.44 8.14
C LEU A 183 -20.27 -6.27 8.82
N ILE A 184 -20.55 -7.43 8.25
CA ILE A 184 -21.51 -8.40 8.76
C ILE A 184 -20.85 -9.75 9.02
N ASN A 185 -21.30 -10.42 10.07
CA ASN A 185 -20.86 -11.77 10.41
C ASN A 185 -21.53 -12.84 9.52
N ASN A 186 -21.22 -14.11 9.74
CA ASN A 186 -21.81 -15.22 8.96
C ASN A 186 -23.32 -15.43 9.20
N HIS A 187 -23.90 -14.76 10.19
CA HIS A 187 -25.35 -14.72 10.46
C HIS A 187 -26.03 -13.49 9.83
N GLY A 188 -25.32 -12.69 9.05
CA GLY A 188 -25.84 -11.47 8.41
C GLY A 188 -25.98 -10.27 9.37
N MET A 189 -25.43 -10.34 10.57
CA MET A 189 -25.56 -9.29 11.59
C MET A 189 -24.39 -8.31 11.55
N GLU A 190 -24.68 -7.00 11.54
CA GLU A 190 -23.66 -5.97 11.74
C GLU A 190 -23.08 -6.09 13.16
N PHE A 191 -21.75 -6.03 13.27
CA PHE A 191 -21.09 -6.24 14.56
C PHE A 191 -20.22 -5.06 15.04
N MET A 192 -19.81 -4.16 14.17
CA MET A 192 -18.86 -3.09 14.51
C MET A 192 -19.34 -2.16 15.63
N SER A 193 -20.65 -1.96 15.79
CA SER A 193 -21.22 -1.16 16.89
C SER A 193 -20.91 -1.69 18.30
N LYS A 194 -20.55 -2.98 18.41
CA LYS A 194 -20.12 -3.61 19.68
C LYS A 194 -18.68 -3.27 20.06
N TYR A 195 -17.89 -2.80 19.09
CA TYR A 195 -16.46 -2.59 19.23
C TYR A 195 -16.05 -1.11 19.23
N HIS A 196 -16.79 -0.25 18.50
CA HIS A 196 -16.47 1.17 18.44
C HIS A 196 -17.65 2.02 17.95
N ASP A 197 -17.82 3.23 18.52
CA ASP A 197 -18.92 4.13 18.17
C ASP A 197 -18.91 4.59 16.71
N LYS A 198 -17.71 4.78 16.11
CA LYS A 198 -17.56 5.10 14.67
C LYS A 198 -17.77 3.89 13.76
N ARG A 199 -18.07 2.71 14.30
CA ARG A 199 -18.29 1.46 13.56
C ARG A 199 -17.19 1.19 12.52
N GLU A 200 -17.53 1.00 11.26
CA GLU A 200 -16.58 0.72 10.16
C GLU A 200 -15.60 1.84 9.87
N LEU A 201 -15.86 3.05 10.36
CA LEU A 201 -14.98 4.22 10.26
C LEU A 201 -14.00 4.32 11.45
N ALA A 202 -13.97 3.33 12.33
CA ALA A 202 -12.96 3.22 13.37
C ALA A 202 -11.55 3.06 12.79
N PRO A 203 -10.48 3.34 13.56
CA PRO A 203 -9.11 3.05 13.16
C PRO A 203 -8.91 1.61 12.69
N ARG A 204 -8.02 1.40 11.74
CA ARG A 204 -7.81 0.09 11.07
C ARG A 204 -7.52 -1.04 12.03
N ASP A 205 -6.70 -0.79 13.05
CA ASP A 205 -6.34 -1.77 14.07
C ASP A 205 -7.56 -2.25 14.90
N ILE A 206 -8.48 -1.33 15.22
CA ILE A 206 -9.73 -1.66 15.91
C ILE A 206 -10.62 -2.53 15.02
N VAL A 207 -10.78 -2.15 13.74
CA VAL A 207 -11.58 -2.92 12.80
C VAL A 207 -10.99 -4.31 12.57
N THR A 208 -9.66 -4.41 12.42
CA THR A 208 -8.96 -5.70 12.25
C THR A 208 -9.18 -6.61 13.46
N ARG A 209 -9.01 -6.09 14.68
CA ARG A 209 -9.26 -6.87 15.91
C ARG A 209 -10.72 -7.28 16.07
N ALA A 210 -11.66 -6.43 15.68
CA ALA A 210 -13.08 -6.75 15.69
C ALA A 210 -13.41 -7.90 14.74
N ILE A 211 -12.92 -7.83 13.49
CA ILE A 211 -13.07 -8.90 12.49
C ILE A 211 -12.47 -10.21 13.01
N TYR A 212 -11.24 -10.18 13.52
CA TYR A 212 -10.57 -11.36 14.08
C TYR A 212 -11.37 -11.97 15.23
N SER A 213 -11.92 -11.13 16.12
CA SER A 213 -12.76 -11.57 17.23
C SER A 213 -14.04 -12.26 16.76
N GLU A 214 -14.73 -11.71 15.75
CA GLU A 214 -15.96 -12.33 15.21
C GLU A 214 -15.65 -13.64 14.47
N MET A 215 -14.58 -13.69 13.68
CA MET A 215 -14.11 -14.92 13.02
C MET A 215 -13.86 -16.05 14.05
N ASN A 216 -13.17 -15.74 15.15
CA ASN A 216 -12.87 -16.71 16.20
C ASN A 216 -14.13 -17.20 16.92
N LYS A 217 -15.07 -16.31 17.24
CA LYS A 217 -16.34 -16.69 17.90
C LYS A 217 -17.18 -17.64 17.05
N GLU A 218 -17.16 -17.46 15.74
CA GLU A 218 -17.94 -18.25 14.80
C GLU A 218 -17.17 -19.45 14.22
N HIS A 219 -15.88 -19.58 14.56
CA HIS A 219 -14.97 -20.57 13.97
C HIS A 219 -14.97 -20.52 12.42
N LYS A 220 -14.97 -19.30 11.88
CA LYS A 220 -14.96 -19.00 10.43
C LYS A 220 -13.65 -18.32 10.04
N PHE A 221 -13.28 -18.43 8.75
CA PHE A 221 -12.07 -17.81 8.22
C PHE A 221 -12.30 -16.42 7.61
N ASN A 222 -13.54 -15.95 7.54
CA ASN A 222 -13.93 -14.66 7.00
C ASN A 222 -15.17 -14.08 7.67
N VAL A 223 -15.37 -12.78 7.43
CA VAL A 223 -16.62 -12.05 7.59
C VAL A 223 -17.00 -11.48 6.21
N PHE A 224 -18.11 -10.79 6.09
CA PHE A 224 -18.55 -10.18 4.83
C PHE A 224 -18.55 -8.65 4.93
N LEU A 225 -18.24 -8.01 3.81
CA LEU A 225 -18.40 -6.58 3.63
C LEU A 225 -19.62 -6.34 2.74
N ASN A 226 -20.73 -5.95 3.34
CA ASN A 226 -21.99 -5.67 2.64
C ASN A 226 -21.96 -4.26 2.05
N ALA A 227 -21.94 -4.16 0.73
CA ALA A 227 -21.96 -2.90 -0.01
C ALA A 227 -23.33 -2.61 -0.67
N SER A 228 -24.39 -3.40 -0.37
CA SER A 228 -25.72 -3.26 -0.99
C SER A 228 -26.40 -1.91 -0.72
N MET A 229 -25.93 -1.17 0.29
CA MET A 229 -26.45 0.18 0.61
C MET A 229 -25.82 1.28 -0.26
N ILE A 230 -24.76 0.97 -1.01
CA ILE A 230 -24.09 1.92 -1.90
C ILE A 230 -24.77 1.81 -3.27
N ASP A 231 -25.09 2.96 -3.88
CA ASP A 231 -25.61 2.98 -5.25
C ASP A 231 -24.68 2.21 -6.20
N HIS A 232 -25.25 1.29 -6.97
CA HIS A 232 -24.51 0.34 -7.80
C HIS A 232 -23.67 1.05 -8.88
N MET A 233 -24.22 2.09 -9.52
CA MET A 233 -23.49 2.86 -10.53
C MET A 233 -22.35 3.65 -9.90
N LYS A 234 -22.55 4.19 -8.69
CA LYS A 234 -21.53 4.84 -7.90
C LYS A 234 -20.42 3.88 -7.52
N LEU A 235 -20.75 2.67 -7.07
CA LEU A 235 -19.79 1.62 -6.71
C LEU A 235 -18.91 1.25 -7.92
N PHE A 236 -19.52 0.98 -9.08
CA PHE A 236 -18.80 0.62 -10.30
C PHE A 236 -17.89 1.74 -10.80
N LYS A 237 -18.37 2.99 -10.78
CA LYS A 237 -17.60 4.14 -11.23
C LYS A 237 -16.41 4.42 -10.30
N ARG A 238 -16.62 4.29 -8.99
CA ARG A 238 -15.63 4.63 -7.96
C ARG A 238 -14.62 3.52 -7.71
N PHE A 239 -15.04 2.26 -7.80
CA PHE A 239 -14.23 1.08 -7.49
C PHE A 239 -14.29 0.05 -8.61
N PRO A 240 -13.82 0.39 -9.82
CA PRO A 240 -13.96 -0.49 -10.98
C PRO A 240 -13.22 -1.82 -10.80
N THR A 241 -12.03 -1.80 -10.17
CA THR A 241 -11.24 -3.01 -9.95
C THR A 241 -11.87 -3.90 -8.89
N ILE A 242 -12.33 -3.32 -7.77
CA ILE A 242 -13.00 -4.05 -6.69
C ILE A 242 -14.30 -4.65 -7.21
N SER A 243 -15.11 -3.87 -7.91
CA SER A 243 -16.40 -4.32 -8.48
C SER A 243 -16.21 -5.50 -9.45
N LYS A 244 -15.17 -5.46 -10.28
CA LYS A 244 -14.85 -6.57 -11.21
C LYS A 244 -14.41 -7.84 -10.49
N ARG A 245 -13.73 -7.71 -9.34
CA ARG A 245 -13.19 -8.84 -8.58
C ARG A 245 -14.19 -9.47 -7.61
N CYS A 246 -15.11 -8.67 -7.09
CA CYS A 246 -16.10 -9.13 -6.10
C CYS A 246 -17.45 -9.52 -6.72
N GLY A 247 -17.63 -9.35 -8.02
CA GLY A 247 -18.82 -9.78 -8.77
C GLY A 247 -19.82 -8.72 -8.99
#